data_c8e7b2f51bded7902ac9be2b7f656387
#
_entry.id   c8e7b2f51bded7902ac9be2b7f656387
#
_cell.length_a   1.000
_cell.length_b   1.000
_cell.length_c   1.000
_cell.angle_alpha   90.00
_cell.angle_beta   90.00
_cell.angle_gamma   90.00
#
_symmetry.space_group_name_H-M   'P 1'
#
loop_
_entity.id
_entity.type
_entity.pdbx_description
1 polymer ?
#
loop_
_entity_poly.entity_id
_entity_poly.type
_entity_poly.pdbx_seq_one_letter_code
_entity_poly.pdbx_strand_id
1 'polypeptide(L)'
;MAVIIPDFSTLGHQLDLTLLRAIALGGKRSADIGLLLDSQKSGKADYQALALTVADLSVTEDAARRTFEILSSHQDSLSQLIGREAGLKTAALDLLENVEQALKLEDGGNAPSYFQLEQMAFYDQLTGLHNYRFFGTRVEEELRRAKRYRHQLSLIMLDIDHFKKFNDTHGHPGGNVALRHLSALLKEAARETDIVARYGGEEFCIILPETTKRLAIEMAARVRSNIESSPVALEDGTHHRVTVSLGVATFPRDAWALDEMIGGADMALYASKKAGRNRVTAYQPPEHATFRYRPDAGAKVERVSVVGNFNGWDAQADPMHPQEDGSFYGKVHLIPGTYEYKFVLNGENWIADPSSGEYISDGYWGHNSMLNVKKA
;
A
#
# COMPACT_ATOMS: atom_id res chain seq x y z
N MET A 1 -9.60 23.62 -29.34
CA MET A 1 -8.92 24.80 -28.77
C MET A 1 -7.45 24.45 -28.69
N ALA A 2 -6.57 25.23 -29.32
CA ALA A 2 -5.13 25.00 -29.19
C ALA A 2 -4.73 25.27 -27.71
N VAL A 3 -4.11 24.33 -27.06
CA VAL A 3 -3.53 24.53 -25.74
C VAL A 3 -2.36 25.47 -25.95
N ILE A 4 -2.47 26.70 -25.47
CA ILE A 4 -1.36 27.66 -25.46
C ILE A 4 -0.40 27.14 -24.38
N ILE A 5 0.72 26.58 -24.82
CA ILE A 5 1.81 26.19 -23.90
C ILE A 5 2.44 27.50 -23.38
N PRO A 6 2.41 27.76 -22.07
CA PRO A 6 3.00 28.98 -21.51
C PRO A 6 4.51 28.98 -21.77
N ASP A 7 5.09 30.17 -21.92
CA ASP A 7 6.53 30.33 -21.92
C ASP A 7 7.08 30.19 -20.48
N PHE A 8 7.49 28.98 -20.14
CA PHE A 8 7.94 28.63 -18.79
C PHE A 8 9.25 29.35 -18.37
N SER A 9 10.06 29.81 -19.32
CA SER A 9 11.26 30.59 -18.98
C SER A 9 10.87 31.97 -18.44
N THR A 10 9.99 32.67 -19.16
CA THR A 10 9.42 33.95 -18.69
C THR A 10 8.68 33.81 -17.37
N LEU A 11 7.93 32.73 -17.16
CA LEU A 11 7.26 32.43 -15.90
C LEU A 11 8.25 32.22 -14.77
N GLY A 12 9.39 31.55 -15.02
CA GLY A 12 10.43 31.28 -14.03
C GLY A 12 10.99 32.55 -13.39
N HIS A 13 11.11 33.65 -14.14
CA HIS A 13 11.56 34.96 -13.63
C HIS A 13 10.49 35.70 -12.81
N GLN A 14 9.22 35.29 -12.88
CA GLN A 14 8.10 35.88 -12.16
C GLN A 14 7.77 35.14 -10.86
N LEU A 15 8.19 33.88 -10.74
CA LEU A 15 7.93 32.99 -9.62
C LEU A 15 8.97 33.11 -8.50
N ASP A 16 8.53 33.02 -7.26
CA ASP A 16 9.46 32.69 -6.18
C ASP A 16 9.68 31.17 -6.17
N LEU A 17 10.79 30.73 -6.77
CA LEU A 17 11.12 29.30 -6.91
C LEU A 17 11.32 28.63 -5.54
N THR A 18 11.75 29.36 -4.51
CA THR A 18 11.90 28.80 -3.16
C THR A 18 10.54 28.48 -2.56
N LEU A 19 9.57 29.38 -2.71
CA LEU A 19 8.19 29.17 -2.28
C LEU A 19 7.54 28.04 -3.08
N LEU A 20 7.71 28.04 -4.41
CA LEU A 20 7.15 26.99 -5.28
C LEU A 20 7.70 25.61 -4.92
N ARG A 21 9.02 25.51 -4.68
CA ARG A 21 9.67 24.27 -4.22
C ARG A 21 9.12 23.80 -2.86
N ALA A 22 8.93 24.70 -1.92
CA ALA A 22 8.40 24.36 -0.61
C ALA A 22 6.96 23.85 -0.69
N ILE A 23 6.12 24.41 -1.56
CA ILE A 23 4.75 23.92 -1.83
C ILE A 23 4.82 22.53 -2.48
N ALA A 24 5.66 22.36 -3.49
CA ALA A 24 5.83 21.13 -4.25
C ALA A 24 6.33 19.97 -3.36
N LEU A 25 7.31 20.23 -2.48
CA LEU A 25 7.89 19.22 -1.60
C LEU A 25 7.00 18.86 -0.39
N GLY A 26 5.89 19.57 -0.19
CA GLY A 26 4.95 19.30 0.89
C GLY A 26 5.52 19.65 2.25
N GLY A 27 5.64 20.95 2.56
CA GLY A 27 5.89 21.43 3.91
C GLY A 27 4.91 20.80 4.92
N LYS A 28 5.25 20.83 6.20
CA LYS A 28 4.59 20.12 7.32
C LYS A 28 3.04 20.26 7.43
N ARG A 29 2.38 21.04 6.56
CA ARG A 29 0.94 21.38 6.62
C ARG A 29 0.24 21.39 5.27
N SER A 30 0.52 20.44 4.39
CA SER A 30 -0.13 20.36 3.07
C SER A 30 -1.67 20.24 3.12
N ALA A 31 -2.25 19.76 4.21
CA ALA A 31 -3.69 19.69 4.40
C ALA A 31 -4.34 21.07 4.65
N ASP A 32 -3.60 22.02 5.24
CA ASP A 32 -4.10 23.37 5.53
C ASP A 32 -4.09 24.26 4.28
N ILE A 33 -3.33 23.89 3.24
CA ILE A 33 -3.23 24.66 1.98
C ILE A 33 -4.56 24.67 1.21
N GLY A 34 -5.28 23.55 1.19
CA GLY A 34 -6.59 23.45 0.54
C GLY A 34 -7.63 24.39 1.18
N LEU A 35 -7.67 24.42 2.50
CA LEU A 35 -8.58 25.30 3.25
C LEU A 35 -8.24 26.80 3.07
N LEU A 36 -6.97 27.13 2.93
CA LEU A 36 -6.51 28.51 2.75
C LEU A 36 -6.74 29.01 1.30
N LEU A 37 -6.65 28.13 0.30
CA LEU A 37 -6.98 28.46 -1.10
C LEU A 37 -8.49 28.60 -1.32
N ASP A 38 -9.32 27.86 -0.59
CA ASP A 38 -10.78 28.09 -0.59
C ASP A 38 -11.16 29.44 0.01
N SER A 39 -10.37 29.96 0.97
CA SER A 39 -10.54 31.32 1.47
C SER A 39 -10.14 32.40 0.45
N GLN A 40 -9.29 32.08 -0.53
CA GLN A 40 -8.88 32.95 -1.63
C GLN A 40 -10.04 33.30 -2.57
N LYS A 41 -10.94 32.33 -2.84
CA LYS A 41 -12.17 32.55 -3.63
C LYS A 41 -13.10 33.60 -2.99
N SER A 42 -12.89 33.94 -1.72
CA SER A 42 -13.64 34.97 -0.97
C SER A 42 -12.99 36.36 -0.95
N GLY A 43 -11.84 36.57 -1.61
CA GLY A 43 -11.25 37.91 -1.82
C GLY A 43 -10.48 38.50 -0.63
N LYS A 44 -10.08 37.72 0.37
CA LYS A 44 -9.38 38.19 1.59
C LYS A 44 -8.08 37.44 1.89
N ALA A 45 -7.33 37.00 0.88
CA ALA A 45 -6.14 36.22 1.10
C ALA A 45 -4.94 37.10 1.52
N ASP A 46 -4.37 36.82 2.68
CA ASP A 46 -3.06 37.33 3.09
C ASP A 46 -2.00 36.33 2.56
N TYR A 47 -1.42 36.67 1.41
CA TYR A 47 -0.44 35.80 0.72
C TYR A 47 0.87 35.64 1.49
N GLN A 48 1.27 36.62 2.32
CA GLN A 48 2.44 36.49 3.18
C GLN A 48 2.20 35.51 4.33
N ALA A 49 1.06 35.61 5.00
CA ALA A 49 0.67 34.65 6.01
C ALA A 49 0.53 33.24 5.42
N LEU A 50 0.05 33.12 4.19
CA LEU A 50 -0.04 31.87 3.46
C LEU A 50 1.34 31.26 3.20
N ALA A 51 2.30 32.04 2.69
CA ALA A 51 3.66 31.59 2.43
C ALA A 51 4.39 31.17 3.70
N LEU A 52 4.22 31.93 4.79
CA LEU A 52 4.79 31.61 6.09
C LEU A 52 4.20 30.31 6.67
N THR A 53 2.88 30.12 6.53
CA THR A 53 2.19 28.92 7.05
C THR A 53 2.54 27.66 6.26
N VAL A 54 2.64 27.79 4.94
CA VAL A 54 2.84 26.65 4.01
C VAL A 54 4.29 26.22 3.92
N ALA A 55 5.21 27.17 3.90
CA ALA A 55 6.61 26.93 3.53
C ALA A 55 7.60 27.33 4.64
N ASP A 56 7.12 27.93 5.74
CA ASP A 56 7.97 28.51 6.78
C ASP A 56 8.96 29.55 6.20
N LEU A 57 8.55 30.25 5.13
CA LEU A 57 9.35 31.18 4.38
C LEU A 57 8.81 32.61 4.53
N SER A 58 9.72 33.55 4.80
CA SER A 58 9.44 34.99 4.74
C SER A 58 9.70 35.47 3.32
N VAL A 59 8.63 35.72 2.56
CA VAL A 59 8.67 36.25 1.19
C VAL A 59 7.94 37.60 1.12
N THR A 60 8.20 38.39 0.09
CA THR A 60 7.44 39.63 -0.12
C THR A 60 6.01 39.32 -0.56
N GLU A 61 5.05 40.17 -0.17
CA GLU A 61 3.64 39.98 -0.50
C GLU A 61 3.43 39.83 -2.02
N ASP A 62 4.16 40.61 -2.79
CA ASP A 62 4.09 40.63 -4.25
C ASP A 62 4.63 39.35 -4.90
N ALA A 63 5.72 38.77 -4.35
CA ALA A 63 6.26 37.51 -4.80
C ALA A 63 5.35 36.34 -4.44
N ALA A 64 4.81 36.34 -3.21
CA ALA A 64 3.85 35.33 -2.77
C ALA A 64 2.58 35.35 -3.64
N ARG A 65 1.99 36.53 -3.81
CA ARG A 65 0.79 36.71 -4.63
C ARG A 65 0.98 36.20 -6.06
N ARG A 66 2.04 36.62 -6.75
CA ARG A 66 2.33 36.16 -8.11
C ARG A 66 2.52 34.66 -8.20
N THR A 67 3.28 34.07 -7.27
CA THR A 67 3.52 32.62 -7.25
C THR A 67 2.22 31.85 -7.08
N PHE A 68 1.33 32.26 -6.16
CA PHE A 68 0.06 31.57 -5.96
C PHE A 68 -0.93 31.78 -7.12
N GLU A 69 -0.98 32.97 -7.73
CA GLU A 69 -1.84 33.24 -8.90
C GLU A 69 -1.43 32.39 -10.11
N ILE A 70 -0.13 32.31 -10.40
CA ILE A 70 0.41 31.48 -11.49
C ILE A 70 0.16 30.00 -11.20
N LEU A 71 0.42 29.54 -9.96
CA LEU A 71 0.19 28.15 -9.57
C LEU A 71 -1.29 27.76 -9.66
N SER A 72 -2.22 28.63 -9.27
CA SER A 72 -3.66 28.38 -9.40
C SER A 72 -4.09 28.26 -10.86
N SER A 73 -3.62 29.17 -11.70
CA SER A 73 -3.88 29.11 -13.16
C SER A 73 -3.31 27.84 -13.80
N HIS A 74 -2.13 27.42 -13.37
CA HIS A 74 -1.52 26.17 -13.84
C HIS A 74 -2.28 24.94 -13.36
N GLN A 75 -2.77 24.93 -12.11
CA GLN A 75 -3.61 23.88 -11.55
C GLN A 75 -4.89 23.68 -12.37
N ASP A 76 -5.56 24.79 -12.75
CA ASP A 76 -6.76 24.74 -13.58
C ASP A 76 -6.47 24.16 -14.98
N SER A 77 -5.36 24.57 -15.60
CA SER A 77 -4.92 24.08 -16.90
C SER A 77 -4.57 22.59 -16.85
N LEU A 78 -3.86 22.17 -15.82
CA LEU A 78 -3.49 20.75 -15.60
C LEU A 78 -4.74 19.89 -15.37
N SER A 79 -5.69 20.38 -14.58
CA SER A 79 -6.97 19.69 -14.31
C SER A 79 -7.76 19.45 -15.60
N GLN A 80 -7.79 20.44 -16.50
CA GLN A 80 -8.41 20.28 -17.82
C GLN A 80 -7.69 19.25 -18.68
N LEU A 81 -6.36 19.25 -18.66
CA LEU A 81 -5.54 18.32 -19.46
C LEU A 81 -5.73 16.86 -19.03
N ILE A 82 -5.75 16.59 -17.72
CA ILE A 82 -5.87 15.23 -17.19
C ILE A 82 -7.33 14.75 -16.99
N GLY A 83 -8.32 15.64 -17.27
CA GLY A 83 -9.75 15.32 -17.16
C GLY A 83 -10.27 15.09 -15.74
N ARG A 84 -9.51 15.53 -14.71
CA ARG A 84 -9.89 15.47 -13.28
C ARG A 84 -9.23 16.62 -12.52
N GLU A 85 -9.72 16.91 -11.31
CA GLU A 85 -9.11 17.92 -10.46
C GLU A 85 -7.67 17.54 -10.07
N ALA A 86 -6.70 18.38 -10.41
CA ALA A 86 -5.32 18.25 -10.00
C ALA A 86 -5.14 18.84 -8.60
N GLY A 87 -4.52 18.11 -7.67
CA GLY A 87 -4.17 18.67 -6.38
C GLY A 87 -3.11 19.76 -6.50
N LEU A 88 -3.14 20.77 -5.61
CA LEU A 88 -2.19 21.89 -5.63
C LEU A 88 -0.73 21.44 -5.65
N LYS A 89 -0.40 20.43 -4.85
CA LYS A 89 0.94 19.85 -4.81
C LYS A 89 1.34 19.30 -6.17
N THR A 90 0.47 18.58 -6.86
CA THR A 90 0.70 18.03 -8.19
C THR A 90 0.93 19.14 -9.20
N ALA A 91 0.14 20.21 -9.14
CA ALA A 91 0.31 21.38 -10.01
C ALA A 91 1.62 22.12 -9.72
N ALA A 92 2.00 22.25 -8.45
CA ALA A 92 3.26 22.87 -8.06
C ALA A 92 4.48 22.07 -8.53
N LEU A 93 4.39 20.75 -8.48
CA LEU A 93 5.43 19.83 -8.97
C LEU A 93 5.61 19.97 -10.49
N ASP A 94 4.51 19.88 -11.24
CA ASP A 94 4.51 19.98 -12.70
C ASP A 94 5.00 21.36 -13.16
N LEU A 95 4.52 22.45 -12.53
CA LEU A 95 4.97 23.80 -12.82
C LEU A 95 6.47 24.00 -12.55
N LEU A 96 6.95 23.52 -11.41
CA LEU A 96 8.35 23.59 -11.03
C LEU A 96 9.26 22.87 -12.04
N GLU A 97 8.87 21.68 -12.47
CA GLU A 97 9.60 20.89 -13.45
C GLU A 97 9.72 21.64 -14.78
N ASN A 98 8.59 22.14 -15.31
CA ASN A 98 8.56 22.85 -16.58
C ASN A 98 9.39 24.14 -16.55
N VAL A 99 9.35 24.89 -15.45
CA VAL A 99 10.14 26.11 -15.24
C VAL A 99 11.61 25.78 -15.09
N GLU A 100 11.97 24.79 -14.29
CA GLU A 100 13.37 24.40 -14.13
C GLU A 100 13.99 23.85 -15.41
N GLN A 101 13.23 23.14 -16.24
CA GLN A 101 13.68 22.70 -17.56
C GLN A 101 13.91 23.90 -18.50
N ALA A 102 12.98 24.87 -18.54
CA ALA A 102 13.11 26.04 -19.36
C ALA A 102 14.35 26.90 -18.98
N LEU A 103 14.54 27.15 -17.68
CA LEU A 103 15.68 27.90 -17.18
C LEU A 103 17.04 27.19 -17.43
N LYS A 104 17.07 25.85 -17.39
CA LYS A 104 18.27 25.06 -17.71
C LYS A 104 18.66 25.13 -19.18
N LEU A 105 17.69 25.23 -20.08
CA LEU A 105 17.95 25.42 -21.52
C LEU A 105 18.63 26.77 -21.78
N GLU A 106 18.36 27.77 -20.94
CA GLU A 106 19.04 29.08 -21.02
C GLU A 106 20.46 29.05 -20.47
N ASP A 107 20.73 28.30 -19.37
CA ASP A 107 22.02 28.31 -18.67
C ASP A 107 23.00 27.20 -19.09
N GLY A 108 22.60 26.26 -19.96
CA GLY A 108 23.47 25.15 -20.44
C GLY A 108 23.88 24.14 -19.35
N GLY A 109 23.16 24.07 -18.23
CA GLY A 109 23.56 23.30 -17.05
C GLY A 109 22.95 21.89 -16.92
N ASN A 110 23.74 20.96 -16.38
CA ASN A 110 23.46 19.51 -16.23
C ASN A 110 22.79 19.13 -14.88
N ALA A 111 21.99 20.00 -14.27
CA ALA A 111 21.29 19.65 -13.03
C ALA A 111 20.11 18.68 -13.30
N PRO A 112 19.84 17.67 -12.45
CA PRO A 112 18.74 16.74 -12.65
C PRO A 112 17.39 17.48 -12.59
N SER A 113 16.45 17.14 -13.48
CA SER A 113 15.09 17.68 -13.44
C SER A 113 14.38 17.28 -12.15
N TYR A 114 13.33 18.02 -11.76
CA TYR A 114 12.51 17.65 -10.60
C TYR A 114 11.94 16.24 -10.74
N PHE A 115 11.47 15.87 -11.93
CA PHE A 115 11.01 14.52 -12.25
C PHE A 115 12.09 13.47 -11.97
N GLN A 116 13.34 13.73 -12.35
CA GLN A 116 14.48 12.85 -12.03
C GLN A 116 14.72 12.78 -10.52
N LEU A 117 14.60 13.91 -9.80
CA LEU A 117 14.71 13.95 -8.35
C LEU A 117 13.56 13.17 -7.68
N GLU A 118 12.33 13.30 -8.16
CA GLU A 118 11.18 12.52 -7.69
C GLU A 118 11.35 11.04 -7.99
N GLN A 119 11.77 10.69 -9.21
CA GLN A 119 12.12 9.31 -9.57
C GLN A 119 13.19 8.75 -8.63
N MET A 120 14.23 9.50 -8.32
CA MET A 120 15.27 9.10 -7.37
C MET A 120 14.76 9.00 -5.92
N ALA A 121 13.81 9.85 -5.53
CA ALA A 121 13.26 9.88 -4.18
C ALA A 121 12.30 8.70 -3.89
N PHE A 122 11.50 8.27 -4.88
CA PHE A 122 10.41 7.31 -4.67
C PHE A 122 10.56 5.98 -5.41
N TYR A 123 11.48 5.88 -6.37
CA TYR A 123 11.68 4.67 -7.15
C TYR A 123 13.08 4.10 -6.99
N ASP A 124 13.19 2.78 -7.11
CA ASP A 124 14.46 2.07 -7.23
C ASP A 124 14.96 2.16 -8.68
N GLN A 125 16.14 2.72 -8.87
CA GLN A 125 16.71 3.01 -10.19
C GLN A 125 16.98 1.76 -11.04
N LEU A 126 17.21 0.61 -10.41
CA LEU A 126 17.48 -0.63 -11.12
C LEU A 126 16.20 -1.28 -11.64
N THR A 127 15.17 -1.30 -10.82
CA THR A 127 13.96 -2.09 -11.05
C THR A 127 12.77 -1.25 -11.52
N GLY A 128 12.81 0.07 -11.31
CA GLY A 128 11.69 0.97 -11.58
C GLY A 128 10.44 0.67 -10.73
N LEU A 129 10.58 -0.09 -9.64
CA LEU A 129 9.57 -0.24 -8.60
C LEU A 129 9.68 0.91 -7.61
N HIS A 130 8.67 1.07 -6.76
CA HIS A 130 8.83 1.97 -5.60
C HIS A 130 9.99 1.51 -4.71
N ASN A 131 10.66 2.47 -4.06
CA ASN A 131 11.73 2.16 -3.13
C ASN A 131 11.21 2.00 -1.69
N TYR A 132 12.08 1.63 -0.76
CA TYR A 132 11.79 1.47 0.67
C TYR A 132 11.14 2.72 1.32
N ARG A 133 11.56 3.94 0.93
CA ARG A 133 11.03 5.18 1.52
C ARG A 133 9.56 5.37 1.14
N PHE A 134 9.23 5.17 -0.13
CA PHE A 134 7.84 5.24 -0.60
C PHE A 134 6.97 4.17 0.07
N PHE A 135 7.49 2.93 0.17
CA PHE A 135 6.81 1.84 0.87
C PHE A 135 6.43 2.23 2.30
N GLY A 136 7.39 2.73 3.09
CA GLY A 136 7.14 3.10 4.49
C GLY A 136 6.02 4.12 4.65
N THR A 137 5.99 5.15 3.81
CA THR A 137 4.94 6.18 3.82
C THR A 137 3.57 5.58 3.42
N ARG A 138 3.54 4.81 2.33
CA ARG A 138 2.28 4.28 1.78
C ARG A 138 1.65 3.21 2.65
N VAL A 139 2.43 2.29 3.23
CA VAL A 139 1.87 1.25 4.09
C VAL A 139 1.24 1.85 5.35
N GLU A 140 1.82 2.92 5.90
CA GLU A 140 1.25 3.63 7.04
C GLU A 140 -0.06 4.35 6.69
N GLU A 141 -0.11 4.99 5.51
CA GLU A 141 -1.33 5.62 4.98
C GLU A 141 -2.45 4.60 4.77
N GLU A 142 -2.15 3.48 4.12
CA GLU A 142 -3.13 2.42 3.87
C GLU A 142 -3.58 1.74 5.17
N LEU A 143 -2.70 1.58 6.16
CA LEU A 143 -3.09 1.06 7.47
C LEU A 143 -4.03 2.02 8.21
N ARG A 144 -3.77 3.33 8.16
CA ARG A 144 -4.69 4.35 8.71
C ARG A 144 -6.04 4.32 8.01
N ARG A 145 -6.04 4.17 6.69
CA ARG A 145 -7.26 4.04 5.87
C ARG A 145 -8.03 2.76 6.23
N ALA A 146 -7.34 1.62 6.29
CA ALA A 146 -7.94 0.33 6.67
C ALA A 146 -8.59 0.40 8.06
N LYS A 147 -7.93 1.01 9.05
CA LYS A 147 -8.49 1.24 10.39
C LYS A 147 -9.75 2.11 10.35
N ARG A 148 -9.72 3.22 9.60
CA ARG A 148 -10.84 4.17 9.52
C ARG A 148 -12.09 3.56 8.89
N TYR A 149 -11.90 2.80 7.81
CA TYR A 149 -13.00 2.23 7.03
C TYR A 149 -13.30 0.77 7.38
N ARG A 150 -12.58 0.20 8.37
CA ARG A 150 -12.73 -1.20 8.79
C ARG A 150 -12.48 -2.21 7.65
N HIS A 151 -11.57 -1.87 6.74
CA HIS A 151 -11.15 -2.75 5.66
C HIS A 151 -9.96 -3.62 6.07
N GLN A 152 -9.74 -4.69 5.32
CA GLN A 152 -8.54 -5.50 5.45
C GLN A 152 -7.38 -4.82 4.71
N LEU A 153 -6.16 -5.05 5.19
CA LEU A 153 -4.93 -4.68 4.50
C LEU A 153 -3.96 -5.84 4.62
N SER A 154 -3.45 -6.32 3.50
CA SER A 154 -2.45 -7.39 3.51
C SER A 154 -1.10 -6.88 3.04
N LEU A 155 -0.05 -7.47 3.59
CA LEU A 155 1.35 -7.23 3.23
C LEU A 155 1.99 -8.56 2.85
N ILE A 156 2.67 -8.58 1.71
CA ILE A 156 3.53 -9.67 1.28
C ILE A 156 4.96 -9.17 1.32
N MET A 157 5.83 -9.87 2.06
CA MET A 157 7.29 -9.73 1.97
C MET A 157 7.83 -10.91 1.17
N LEU A 158 8.77 -10.66 0.27
CA LEU A 158 9.38 -11.71 -0.54
C LEU A 158 10.87 -11.46 -0.77
N ASP A 159 11.60 -12.56 -0.99
CA ASP A 159 13.04 -12.56 -1.15
C ASP A 159 13.45 -13.64 -2.15
N ILE A 160 14.44 -13.32 -3.00
CA ILE A 160 14.95 -14.24 -4.00
C ILE A 160 15.79 -15.33 -3.36
N ASP A 161 15.38 -16.57 -3.52
CA ASP A 161 16.07 -17.71 -2.95
C ASP A 161 17.48 -17.86 -3.54
N HIS A 162 18.48 -17.98 -2.65
CA HIS A 162 19.88 -18.18 -3.02
C HIS A 162 20.48 -17.09 -3.94
N PHE A 163 19.98 -15.84 -3.85
CA PHE A 163 20.42 -14.76 -4.74
C PHE A 163 21.92 -14.47 -4.66
N LYS A 164 22.53 -14.58 -3.47
CA LYS A 164 23.99 -14.46 -3.34
C LYS A 164 24.71 -15.50 -4.20
N LYS A 165 24.28 -16.78 -4.17
CA LYS A 165 24.88 -17.83 -5.02
C LYS A 165 24.68 -17.54 -6.51
N PHE A 166 23.53 -16.98 -6.88
CA PHE A 166 23.27 -16.56 -8.25
C PHE A 166 24.26 -15.47 -8.68
N ASN A 167 24.48 -14.45 -7.85
CA ASN A 167 25.48 -13.40 -8.08
C ASN A 167 26.91 -13.94 -8.15
N ASP A 168 27.28 -14.86 -7.26
CA ASP A 168 28.59 -15.49 -7.24
C ASP A 168 28.87 -16.29 -8.54
N THR A 169 27.81 -16.81 -9.18
CA THR A 169 27.91 -17.60 -10.42
C THR A 169 27.86 -16.73 -11.69
N HIS A 170 26.98 -15.73 -11.73
CA HIS A 170 26.69 -14.93 -12.95
C HIS A 170 27.14 -13.48 -12.86
N GLY A 171 27.81 -13.12 -11.76
CA GLY A 171 28.23 -11.75 -11.47
C GLY A 171 27.07 -10.81 -11.11
N HIS A 172 27.38 -9.63 -10.62
CA HIS A 172 26.40 -8.59 -10.34
C HIS A 172 25.55 -8.15 -11.56
N PRO A 173 26.09 -8.11 -12.79
CA PRO A 173 25.28 -7.82 -13.98
C PRO A 173 24.15 -8.85 -14.17
N GLY A 174 24.47 -10.16 -14.03
CA GLY A 174 23.45 -11.22 -14.08
C GLY A 174 22.41 -11.09 -12.98
N GLY A 175 22.81 -10.78 -11.75
CA GLY A 175 21.89 -10.47 -10.65
C GLY A 175 20.99 -9.28 -10.94
N ASN A 176 21.49 -8.23 -11.56
CA ASN A 176 20.68 -7.08 -11.97
C ASN A 176 19.64 -7.44 -13.03
N VAL A 177 19.94 -8.35 -13.95
CA VAL A 177 18.97 -8.90 -14.92
C VAL A 177 17.87 -9.66 -14.17
N ALA A 178 18.24 -10.53 -13.21
CA ALA A 178 17.27 -11.26 -12.40
C ALA A 178 16.35 -10.34 -11.60
N LEU A 179 16.88 -9.28 -10.98
CA LEU A 179 16.09 -8.27 -10.25
C LEU A 179 15.09 -7.54 -11.16
N ARG A 180 15.50 -7.12 -12.36
CA ARG A 180 14.60 -6.49 -13.34
C ARG A 180 13.53 -7.46 -13.83
N HIS A 181 13.90 -8.67 -14.13
CA HIS A 181 12.95 -9.72 -14.55
C HIS A 181 11.88 -9.98 -13.48
N LEU A 182 12.30 -10.18 -12.24
CA LEU A 182 11.39 -10.34 -11.10
C LEU A 182 10.44 -9.15 -10.96
N SER A 183 11.00 -7.95 -11.06
CA SER A 183 10.21 -6.70 -10.92
C SER A 183 9.12 -6.58 -11.98
N ALA A 184 9.39 -6.99 -13.21
CA ALA A 184 8.39 -7.01 -14.28
C ALA A 184 7.26 -8.00 -13.96
N LEU A 185 7.58 -9.21 -13.49
CA LEU A 185 6.58 -10.22 -13.09
C LEU A 185 5.74 -9.75 -11.89
N LEU A 186 6.34 -9.05 -10.93
CA LEU A 186 5.62 -8.49 -9.79
C LEU A 186 4.63 -7.39 -10.22
N LYS A 187 5.05 -6.49 -11.13
CA LYS A 187 4.17 -5.46 -11.70
C LYS A 187 2.99 -6.06 -12.46
N GLU A 188 3.24 -7.09 -13.27
CA GLU A 188 2.20 -7.78 -14.05
C GLU A 188 1.19 -8.49 -13.14
N ALA A 189 1.63 -9.06 -12.03
CA ALA A 189 0.77 -9.75 -11.08
C ALA A 189 -0.08 -8.81 -10.22
N ALA A 190 0.36 -7.58 -10.02
CA ALA A 190 -0.26 -6.59 -9.16
C ALA A 190 -1.41 -5.86 -9.87
N ARG A 191 -2.43 -5.46 -9.09
CA ARG A 191 -3.51 -4.57 -9.54
C ARG A 191 -3.04 -3.12 -9.52
N GLU A 192 -3.79 -2.23 -10.14
CA GLU A 192 -3.51 -0.79 -10.12
C GLU A 192 -3.51 -0.20 -8.68
N THR A 193 -4.33 -0.78 -7.79
CA THR A 193 -4.42 -0.37 -6.38
C THR A 193 -3.32 -0.95 -5.50
N ASP A 194 -2.63 -1.99 -5.97
CA ASP A 194 -1.57 -2.66 -5.22
C ASP A 194 -0.26 -1.88 -5.36
N ILE A 195 0.56 -1.88 -4.33
CA ILE A 195 1.81 -1.14 -4.33
C ILE A 195 2.96 -2.14 -4.23
N VAL A 196 3.77 -2.19 -5.28
CA VAL A 196 4.96 -3.04 -5.34
C VAL A 196 6.19 -2.20 -5.12
N ALA A 197 7.05 -2.63 -4.19
CA ALA A 197 8.28 -1.92 -3.87
C ALA A 197 9.47 -2.88 -3.72
N ARG A 198 10.66 -2.37 -3.98
CA ARG A 198 11.90 -3.02 -3.61
C ARG A 198 12.28 -2.57 -2.20
N TYR A 199 12.27 -3.52 -1.26
CA TYR A 199 12.48 -3.26 0.17
C TYR A 199 13.97 -3.23 0.54
N GLY A 200 14.78 -4.07 -0.10
CA GLY A 200 16.21 -4.21 0.13
C GLY A 200 16.96 -4.67 -1.11
N GLY A 201 18.14 -5.25 -0.94
CA GLY A 201 18.99 -5.73 -2.03
C GLY A 201 18.27 -6.73 -2.96
N GLU A 202 17.74 -7.78 -2.39
CA GLU A 202 17.02 -8.89 -3.06
C GLU A 202 15.60 -9.09 -2.51
N GLU A 203 15.17 -8.15 -1.67
CA GLU A 203 13.90 -8.18 -0.97
C GLU A 203 12.90 -7.22 -1.62
N PHE A 204 11.67 -7.69 -1.74
CA PHE A 204 10.55 -6.94 -2.29
C PHE A 204 9.34 -7.03 -1.38
N CYS A 205 8.42 -6.11 -1.53
CA CYS A 205 7.16 -6.12 -0.81
C CYS A 205 5.99 -5.70 -1.68
N ILE A 206 4.79 -6.19 -1.33
CA ILE A 206 3.55 -5.82 -1.99
C ILE A 206 2.53 -5.45 -0.93
N ILE A 207 2.03 -4.22 -0.98
CA ILE A 207 0.91 -3.76 -0.16
C ILE A 207 -0.37 -4.04 -0.94
N LEU A 208 -1.33 -4.69 -0.31
CA LEU A 208 -2.60 -5.10 -0.90
C LEU A 208 -3.77 -4.46 -0.13
N PRO A 209 -4.19 -3.24 -0.51
CA PRO A 209 -5.37 -2.61 0.09
C PRO A 209 -6.63 -3.46 -0.11
N GLU A 210 -7.55 -3.41 0.85
CA GLU A 210 -8.86 -4.07 0.83
C GLU A 210 -8.79 -5.57 0.46
N THR A 211 -7.69 -6.24 0.89
CA THR A 211 -7.43 -7.63 0.52
C THR A 211 -7.35 -8.51 1.76
N THR A 212 -8.16 -9.56 1.80
CA THR A 212 -8.20 -10.53 2.88
C THR A 212 -6.95 -11.41 2.89
N LYS A 213 -6.66 -12.02 4.04
CA LYS A 213 -5.53 -12.95 4.18
C LYS A 213 -5.55 -14.09 3.17
N ARG A 214 -6.73 -14.68 2.92
CA ARG A 214 -6.91 -15.75 1.94
C ARG A 214 -6.51 -15.28 0.52
N LEU A 215 -7.05 -14.14 0.09
CA LEU A 215 -6.73 -13.58 -1.23
C LEU A 215 -5.26 -13.18 -1.36
N ALA A 216 -4.65 -12.69 -0.29
CA ALA A 216 -3.22 -12.36 -0.27
C ALA A 216 -2.35 -13.62 -0.39
N ILE A 217 -2.72 -14.73 0.25
CA ILE A 217 -2.03 -16.03 0.10
C ILE A 217 -2.17 -16.54 -1.32
N GLU A 218 -3.36 -16.48 -1.91
CA GLU A 218 -3.60 -16.88 -3.30
C GLU A 218 -2.75 -16.05 -4.29
N MET A 219 -2.69 -14.73 -4.08
CA MET A 219 -1.83 -13.86 -4.88
C MET A 219 -0.35 -14.21 -4.69
N ALA A 220 0.12 -14.39 -3.47
CA ALA A 220 1.49 -14.77 -3.18
C ALA A 220 1.85 -16.12 -3.84
N ALA A 221 0.94 -17.10 -3.81
CA ALA A 221 1.14 -18.40 -4.48
C ALA A 221 1.23 -18.26 -6.01
N ARG A 222 0.40 -17.41 -6.61
CA ARG A 222 0.46 -17.09 -8.04
C ARG A 222 1.77 -16.42 -8.41
N VAL A 223 2.19 -15.40 -7.65
CA VAL A 223 3.48 -14.71 -7.83
C VAL A 223 4.63 -15.71 -7.77
N ARG A 224 4.68 -16.56 -6.74
CA ARG A 224 5.69 -17.61 -6.59
C ARG A 224 5.73 -18.52 -7.82
N SER A 225 4.58 -19.00 -8.27
CA SER A 225 4.47 -19.92 -9.42
C SER A 225 4.91 -19.27 -10.73
N ASN A 226 4.53 -18.01 -10.95
CA ASN A 226 4.93 -17.26 -12.15
C ASN A 226 6.45 -17.08 -12.20
N ILE A 227 7.08 -16.73 -11.07
CA ILE A 227 8.53 -16.57 -11.00
C ILE A 227 9.24 -17.91 -11.24
N GLU A 228 8.80 -18.99 -10.59
CA GLU A 228 9.39 -20.32 -10.78
C GLU A 228 9.30 -20.81 -12.22
N SER A 229 8.22 -20.50 -12.93
CA SER A 229 7.98 -20.92 -14.31
C SER A 229 8.61 -20.02 -15.38
N SER A 230 9.07 -18.80 -14.99
CA SER A 230 9.64 -17.81 -15.91
C SER A 230 11.17 -17.71 -15.74
N PRO A 231 11.96 -18.36 -16.60
CA PRO A 231 13.41 -18.33 -16.46
C PRO A 231 13.98 -16.97 -16.83
N VAL A 232 14.99 -16.55 -16.09
CA VAL A 232 15.77 -15.32 -16.33
C VAL A 232 16.66 -15.55 -17.56
N ALA A 233 16.48 -14.76 -18.61
CA ALA A 233 17.35 -14.76 -19.79
C ALA A 233 18.53 -13.84 -19.54
N LEU A 234 19.76 -14.36 -19.55
CA LEU A 234 20.99 -13.57 -19.41
C LEU A 234 21.51 -13.11 -20.78
N GLU A 235 22.40 -12.11 -20.79
CA GLU A 235 22.96 -11.51 -22.00
C GLU A 235 23.74 -12.50 -22.86
N ASP A 236 24.29 -13.55 -22.25
CA ASP A 236 24.97 -14.66 -22.95
C ASP A 236 24.02 -15.65 -23.65
N GLY A 237 22.70 -15.40 -23.58
CA GLY A 237 21.68 -16.24 -24.15
C GLY A 237 21.30 -17.46 -23.28
N THR A 238 21.91 -17.63 -22.12
CA THR A 238 21.53 -18.69 -21.18
C THR A 238 20.29 -18.34 -20.38
N HIS A 239 19.57 -19.35 -19.90
CA HIS A 239 18.32 -19.21 -19.14
C HIS A 239 18.46 -19.88 -17.79
N HIS A 240 18.19 -19.13 -16.73
CA HIS A 240 18.35 -19.61 -15.36
C HIS A 240 17.07 -19.46 -14.55
N ARG A 241 16.71 -20.50 -13.80
CA ARG A 241 15.55 -20.43 -12.90
C ARG A 241 15.94 -19.83 -11.57
N VAL A 242 15.08 -18.93 -11.09
CA VAL A 242 15.11 -18.41 -9.74
C VAL A 242 13.80 -18.75 -9.05
N THR A 243 13.83 -18.88 -7.74
CA THR A 243 12.63 -19.06 -6.93
C THR A 243 12.58 -17.98 -5.85
N VAL A 244 11.43 -17.80 -5.24
CA VAL A 244 11.21 -16.84 -4.16
C VAL A 244 10.54 -17.49 -2.97
N SER A 245 10.91 -17.04 -1.80
CA SER A 245 10.18 -17.30 -0.55
C SER A 245 9.32 -16.09 -0.22
N LEU A 246 8.10 -16.31 0.30
CA LEU A 246 7.16 -15.25 0.61
C LEU A 246 6.59 -15.43 2.01
N GLY A 247 6.36 -14.28 2.68
CA GLY A 247 5.64 -14.19 3.95
C GLY A 247 4.46 -13.25 3.82
N VAL A 248 3.33 -13.59 4.43
CA VAL A 248 2.07 -12.83 4.36
C VAL A 248 1.58 -12.48 5.74
N ALA A 249 1.24 -11.20 5.98
CA ALA A 249 0.55 -10.74 7.19
C ALA A 249 -0.63 -9.83 6.81
N THR A 250 -1.68 -9.82 7.63
CA THR A 250 -2.94 -9.11 7.33
C THR A 250 -3.49 -8.38 8.55
N PHE A 251 -3.80 -7.11 8.42
CA PHE A 251 -4.59 -6.33 9.35
C PHE A 251 -6.10 -6.63 9.15
N PRO A 252 -6.92 -6.76 10.21
CA PRO A 252 -6.57 -6.65 11.63
C PRO A 252 -6.22 -8.01 12.27
N ARG A 253 -6.24 -9.10 11.52
CA ARG A 253 -6.08 -10.47 12.03
C ARG A 253 -4.73 -10.70 12.71
N ASP A 254 -3.67 -10.21 12.09
CA ASP A 254 -2.28 -10.53 12.43
C ASP A 254 -1.54 -9.36 13.10
N ALA A 255 -2.06 -8.15 12.95
CA ALA A 255 -1.40 -6.93 13.41
C ALA A 255 -2.39 -5.78 13.61
N TRP A 256 -2.14 -4.90 14.58
CA TRP A 256 -2.83 -3.60 14.74
C TRP A 256 -1.92 -2.41 14.40
N ALA A 257 -0.61 -2.62 14.46
CA ALA A 257 0.41 -1.60 14.20
C ALA A 257 1.24 -1.97 12.97
N LEU A 258 1.90 -0.97 12.39
CA LEU A 258 2.75 -1.15 11.21
C LEU A 258 3.91 -2.10 11.50
N ASP A 259 4.62 -1.89 12.61
CA ASP A 259 5.78 -2.71 12.98
C ASP A 259 5.39 -4.17 13.22
N GLU A 260 4.20 -4.42 13.79
CA GLU A 260 3.66 -5.77 13.97
C GLU A 260 3.37 -6.43 12.61
N MET A 261 2.82 -5.65 11.66
CA MET A 261 2.48 -6.15 10.33
C MET A 261 3.73 -6.50 9.52
N ILE A 262 4.73 -5.63 9.52
CA ILE A 262 6.02 -5.88 8.87
C ILE A 262 6.72 -7.05 9.55
N GLY A 263 6.83 -7.03 10.88
CA GLY A 263 7.45 -8.12 11.65
C GLY A 263 6.78 -9.47 11.44
N GLY A 264 5.43 -9.50 11.38
CA GLY A 264 4.68 -10.72 11.10
C GLY A 264 4.96 -11.27 9.70
N ALA A 265 4.97 -10.41 8.68
CA ALA A 265 5.29 -10.83 7.31
C ALA A 265 6.75 -11.31 7.18
N ASP A 266 7.70 -10.66 7.86
CA ASP A 266 9.11 -11.06 7.87
C ASP A 266 9.32 -12.41 8.60
N MET A 267 8.67 -12.61 9.76
CA MET A 267 8.69 -13.91 10.45
C MET A 267 8.14 -15.04 9.56
N ALA A 268 7.08 -14.78 8.82
CA ALA A 268 6.50 -15.74 7.88
C ALA A 268 7.44 -16.00 6.69
N LEU A 269 8.10 -14.98 6.15
CA LEU A 269 9.13 -15.12 5.12
C LEU A 269 10.30 -15.96 5.61
N TYR A 270 10.77 -15.70 6.82
CA TYR A 270 11.82 -16.50 7.44
C TYR A 270 11.42 -17.98 7.61
N ALA A 271 10.17 -18.23 8.02
CA ALA A 271 9.63 -19.59 8.10
C ALA A 271 9.59 -20.28 6.71
N SER A 272 9.24 -19.56 5.65
CA SER A 272 9.32 -20.05 4.26
C SER A 272 10.73 -20.46 3.88
N LYS A 273 11.73 -19.61 4.18
CA LYS A 273 13.15 -19.90 3.92
C LYS A 273 13.63 -21.14 4.69
N LYS A 274 13.26 -21.27 5.97
CA LYS A 274 13.62 -22.44 6.82
C LYS A 274 12.92 -23.73 6.39
N ALA A 275 11.70 -23.67 5.93
CA ALA A 275 10.94 -24.86 5.52
C ALA A 275 11.35 -25.42 4.15
N GLY A 276 12.43 -24.91 3.51
CA GLY A 276 12.98 -25.41 2.26
C GLY A 276 12.78 -24.46 1.07
N ARG A 277 12.41 -23.21 1.32
CA ARG A 277 12.27 -22.15 0.30
C ARG A 277 11.16 -22.41 -0.73
N ASN A 278 11.10 -21.57 -1.77
CA ASN A 278 10.15 -21.67 -2.88
C ASN A 278 8.71 -21.90 -2.41
N ARG A 279 8.26 -21.11 -1.42
CA ARG A 279 6.93 -21.26 -0.81
C ARG A 279 6.39 -19.98 -0.23
N VAL A 280 5.11 -20.02 0.08
CA VAL A 280 4.39 -19.01 0.81
C VAL A 280 4.10 -19.51 2.22
N THR A 281 4.36 -18.68 3.21
CA THR A 281 3.91 -18.88 4.59
C THR A 281 3.08 -17.68 5.01
N ALA A 282 1.93 -17.93 5.60
CA ALA A 282 1.14 -16.88 6.23
C ALA A 282 1.49 -16.79 7.72
N TYR A 283 1.69 -15.58 8.21
CA TYR A 283 1.92 -15.34 9.62
C TYR A 283 0.72 -15.82 10.45
N GLN A 284 1.00 -16.45 11.56
CA GLN A 284 -0.02 -16.87 12.52
C GLN A 284 0.41 -16.31 13.89
N PRO A 285 -0.37 -15.37 14.47
CA PRO A 285 -0.14 -14.93 15.84
C PRO A 285 -0.13 -16.12 16.81
N PRO A 286 0.63 -16.05 17.90
CA PRO A 286 0.66 -17.13 18.90
C PRO A 286 -0.70 -17.28 19.61
N GLU A 287 -1.40 -16.18 19.82
CA GLU A 287 -2.73 -16.16 20.42
C GLU A 287 -3.77 -16.70 19.44
N HIS A 288 -4.85 -17.24 19.97
CA HIS A 288 -5.94 -17.78 19.17
C HIS A 288 -7.27 -17.75 19.93
N ALA A 289 -8.35 -17.72 19.16
CA ALA A 289 -9.71 -17.97 19.63
C ALA A 289 -10.19 -19.35 19.19
N THR A 290 -11.01 -19.97 20.02
CA THR A 290 -11.69 -21.22 19.71
C THR A 290 -13.18 -20.99 19.61
N PHE A 291 -13.79 -21.55 18.59
CA PHE A 291 -15.21 -21.44 18.31
C PHE A 291 -15.86 -22.82 18.32
N ARG A 292 -17.03 -22.92 18.91
CA ARG A 292 -17.81 -24.14 18.93
C ARG A 292 -19.26 -23.82 18.58
N TYR A 293 -19.80 -24.51 17.61
CA TYR A 293 -21.20 -24.40 17.23
C TYR A 293 -21.86 -25.78 17.33
N ARG A 294 -23.03 -25.85 17.95
CA ARG A 294 -23.86 -27.06 17.99
C ARG A 294 -25.18 -26.78 17.31
N PRO A 295 -25.49 -27.48 16.20
CA PRO A 295 -26.78 -27.36 15.54
C PRO A 295 -27.94 -27.81 16.47
N ASP A 296 -29.09 -27.21 16.28
CA ASP A 296 -30.32 -27.66 16.95
C ASP A 296 -30.70 -29.08 16.51
N ALA A 297 -31.42 -29.79 17.36
CA ALA A 297 -31.82 -31.15 17.08
C ALA A 297 -32.69 -31.22 15.83
N GLY A 298 -32.26 -31.99 14.83
CA GLY A 298 -32.92 -32.12 13.54
C GLY A 298 -32.51 -31.11 12.46
N ALA A 299 -31.67 -30.13 12.76
CA ALA A 299 -31.14 -29.21 11.76
C ALA A 299 -30.13 -29.93 10.87
N LYS A 300 -30.24 -29.77 9.55
CA LYS A 300 -29.27 -30.30 8.57
C LYS A 300 -28.20 -29.26 8.33
N VAL A 301 -27.13 -29.33 9.12
CA VAL A 301 -25.93 -28.46 8.96
C VAL A 301 -24.78 -29.35 8.55
N GLU A 302 -24.29 -29.13 7.33
CA GLU A 302 -23.17 -29.89 6.74
C GLU A 302 -21.84 -29.15 6.84
N ARG A 303 -21.89 -27.80 6.80
CA ARG A 303 -20.73 -26.92 6.85
C ARG A 303 -20.98 -25.73 7.74
N VAL A 304 -19.98 -25.36 8.50
CA VAL A 304 -19.98 -24.15 9.33
C VAL A 304 -18.68 -23.42 9.10
N SER A 305 -18.73 -22.10 8.94
CA SER A 305 -17.54 -21.24 8.94
C SER A 305 -17.71 -20.15 9.99
N VAL A 306 -16.64 -19.72 10.60
CA VAL A 306 -16.62 -18.51 11.44
C VAL A 306 -16.16 -17.32 10.61
N VAL A 307 -16.92 -16.25 10.67
CA VAL A 307 -16.67 -15.00 9.93
C VAL A 307 -16.68 -13.82 10.88
N GLY A 308 -15.91 -12.81 10.55
CA GLY A 308 -15.81 -11.62 11.38
C GLY A 308 -14.98 -10.52 10.76
N ASN A 309 -14.83 -9.41 11.48
CA ASN A 309 -13.96 -8.31 11.06
C ASN A 309 -12.48 -8.72 10.94
N PHE A 310 -12.07 -9.85 11.56
CA PHE A 310 -10.72 -10.39 11.45
C PHE A 310 -10.42 -11.09 10.11
N ASN A 311 -11.41 -11.56 9.40
CA ASN A 311 -11.25 -12.21 8.08
C ASN A 311 -12.05 -11.53 6.96
N GLY A 312 -12.53 -10.30 7.19
CA GLY A 312 -13.29 -9.53 6.20
C GLY A 312 -14.66 -10.12 5.90
N TRP A 313 -15.23 -10.86 6.85
CA TRP A 313 -16.52 -11.55 6.71
C TRP A 313 -16.53 -12.59 5.57
N ASP A 314 -15.36 -13.14 5.22
CA ASP A 314 -15.23 -14.15 4.17
C ASP A 314 -15.63 -15.54 4.68
N ALA A 315 -16.77 -16.04 4.20
CA ALA A 315 -17.31 -17.36 4.58
C ALA A 315 -16.41 -18.55 4.17
N GLN A 316 -15.37 -18.34 3.36
CA GLN A 316 -14.44 -19.37 2.93
C GLN A 316 -13.12 -19.36 3.72
N ALA A 317 -12.86 -18.31 4.52
CA ALA A 317 -11.56 -18.10 5.15
C ALA A 317 -11.28 -19.03 6.33
N ASP A 318 -12.28 -19.26 7.20
CA ASP A 318 -12.09 -20.02 8.45
C ASP A 318 -13.22 -21.08 8.61
N PRO A 319 -13.15 -22.21 7.86
CA PRO A 319 -14.10 -23.30 8.00
C PRO A 319 -13.91 -24.03 9.33
N MET A 320 -15.02 -24.47 9.92
CA MET A 320 -15.04 -25.25 11.15
C MET A 320 -15.15 -26.75 10.84
N HIS A 321 -14.55 -27.57 11.69
CA HIS A 321 -14.49 -29.02 11.52
C HIS A 321 -15.58 -29.73 12.34
N PRO A 322 -16.32 -30.67 11.74
CA PRO A 322 -17.29 -31.46 12.48
C PRO A 322 -16.63 -32.34 13.53
N GLN A 323 -17.28 -32.51 14.68
CA GLN A 323 -16.86 -33.35 15.78
C GLN A 323 -17.78 -34.57 15.93
N GLU A 324 -17.30 -35.61 16.61
CA GLU A 324 -18.06 -36.86 16.83
C GLU A 324 -19.37 -36.61 17.61
N ASP A 325 -19.47 -35.56 18.42
CA ASP A 325 -20.65 -35.16 19.19
C ASP A 325 -21.68 -34.33 18.39
N GLY A 326 -21.46 -34.20 17.07
CA GLY A 326 -22.32 -33.42 16.17
C GLY A 326 -22.10 -31.91 16.24
N SER A 327 -21.15 -31.42 17.05
CA SER A 327 -20.75 -30.01 17.05
C SER A 327 -19.71 -29.72 15.96
N PHE A 328 -19.50 -28.44 15.68
CA PHE A 328 -18.41 -27.95 14.83
C PHE A 328 -17.43 -27.18 15.69
N TYR A 329 -16.13 -27.37 15.43
CA TYR A 329 -15.03 -26.72 16.14
C TYR A 329 -14.13 -25.95 15.15
N GLY A 330 -13.78 -24.72 15.50
CA GLY A 330 -12.86 -23.87 14.75
C GLY A 330 -11.80 -23.26 15.67
N LYS A 331 -10.59 -23.07 15.14
CA LYS A 331 -9.50 -22.37 15.82
C LYS A 331 -8.98 -21.29 14.87
N VAL A 332 -9.00 -20.04 15.31
CA VAL A 332 -8.53 -18.90 14.52
C VAL A 332 -7.43 -18.19 15.29
N HIS A 333 -6.26 -18.07 14.69
CA HIS A 333 -5.17 -17.28 15.25
C HIS A 333 -5.46 -15.80 15.07
N LEU A 334 -5.43 -15.07 16.17
CA LEU A 334 -5.77 -13.65 16.27
C LEU A 334 -4.86 -12.99 17.29
N ILE A 335 -4.41 -11.76 17.02
CA ILE A 335 -3.75 -10.95 18.04
C ILE A 335 -4.74 -10.52 19.13
N PRO A 336 -4.27 -10.14 20.33
CA PRO A 336 -5.14 -9.61 21.37
C PRO A 336 -5.96 -8.43 20.88
N GLY A 337 -7.27 -8.46 21.15
CA GLY A 337 -8.19 -7.42 20.69
C GLY A 337 -9.65 -7.84 20.79
N THR A 338 -10.53 -6.93 20.43
CA THR A 338 -11.99 -7.14 20.41
C THR A 338 -12.46 -7.30 18.97
N TYR A 339 -13.20 -8.36 18.71
CA TYR A 339 -13.66 -8.73 17.38
C TYR A 339 -15.17 -8.95 17.35
N GLU A 340 -15.75 -8.67 16.18
CA GLU A 340 -17.13 -8.99 15.86
C GLU A 340 -17.16 -10.24 14.98
N TYR A 341 -18.09 -11.18 15.24
CA TYR A 341 -18.17 -12.41 14.46
C TYR A 341 -19.59 -12.98 14.35
N LYS A 342 -19.77 -13.87 13.38
CA LYS A 342 -20.94 -14.72 13.17
C LYS A 342 -20.51 -16.12 12.74
N PHE A 343 -21.44 -17.07 12.78
CA PHE A 343 -21.32 -18.33 12.06
C PHE A 343 -22.08 -18.26 10.73
N VAL A 344 -21.53 -18.91 9.71
CA VAL A 344 -22.20 -19.11 8.42
C VAL A 344 -22.48 -20.60 8.25
N LEU A 345 -23.74 -20.97 8.20
CA LEU A 345 -24.19 -22.34 8.07
C LEU A 345 -24.49 -22.63 6.60
N ASN A 346 -23.93 -23.72 6.07
CA ASN A 346 -24.10 -24.18 4.69
C ASN A 346 -23.76 -23.14 3.62
N GLY A 347 -23.02 -22.09 3.99
CA GLY A 347 -22.62 -21.01 3.09
C GLY A 347 -23.64 -19.87 2.91
N GLU A 348 -24.82 -19.96 3.47
CA GLU A 348 -25.92 -19.02 3.21
C GLU A 348 -26.56 -18.41 4.48
N ASN A 349 -26.69 -19.18 5.55
CA ASN A 349 -27.39 -18.74 6.75
C ASN A 349 -26.39 -18.15 7.77
N TRP A 350 -26.48 -16.85 7.98
CA TRP A 350 -25.63 -16.06 8.87
C TRP A 350 -26.30 -15.88 10.23
N ILE A 351 -25.70 -16.42 11.27
CA ILE A 351 -26.23 -16.35 12.63
C ILE A 351 -25.19 -15.81 13.61
N ALA A 352 -25.67 -15.07 14.61
CA ALA A 352 -24.86 -14.78 15.78
C ALA A 352 -24.59 -16.08 16.56
N ASP A 353 -23.47 -16.16 17.29
CA ASP A 353 -23.20 -17.29 18.16
C ASP A 353 -24.19 -17.32 19.33
N PRO A 354 -25.03 -18.34 19.44
CA PRO A 354 -26.00 -18.41 20.54
C PRO A 354 -25.36 -18.51 21.94
N SER A 355 -24.09 -18.89 21.99
CA SER A 355 -23.35 -19.02 23.25
C SER A 355 -22.55 -17.77 23.62
N SER A 356 -22.56 -16.73 22.79
CA SER A 356 -21.87 -15.46 23.07
C SER A 356 -22.49 -14.76 24.28
N GLY A 357 -21.63 -14.21 25.15
CA GLY A 357 -22.07 -13.39 26.29
C GLY A 357 -22.40 -11.94 25.92
N GLU A 358 -21.95 -11.48 24.74
CA GLU A 358 -22.07 -10.09 24.30
C GLU A 358 -22.43 -10.00 22.82
N TYR A 359 -23.30 -9.05 22.49
CA TYR A 359 -23.75 -8.79 21.13
C TYR A 359 -23.72 -7.30 20.79
N ILE A 360 -23.48 -6.98 19.54
CA ILE A 360 -23.57 -5.63 18.98
C ILE A 360 -24.49 -5.65 17.75
N SER A 361 -25.22 -4.56 17.48
CA SER A 361 -26.05 -4.44 16.28
C SER A 361 -25.17 -4.55 15.03
N ASP A 362 -25.59 -5.37 14.05
CA ASP A 362 -24.91 -5.52 12.76
C ASP A 362 -25.28 -4.42 11.73
N GLY A 363 -26.20 -3.50 12.12
CA GLY A 363 -26.71 -2.44 11.24
C GLY A 363 -27.77 -2.89 10.24
N TYR A 364 -28.15 -4.19 10.22
CA TYR A 364 -29.10 -4.79 9.27
C TYR A 364 -30.23 -5.57 9.98
N TRP A 365 -30.67 -5.08 11.14
CA TRP A 365 -31.72 -5.70 11.98
C TRP A 365 -31.28 -7.00 12.68
N GLY A 366 -30.01 -7.34 12.65
CA GLY A 366 -29.42 -8.47 13.33
C GLY A 366 -28.34 -8.05 14.34
N HIS A 367 -27.62 -9.06 14.84
CA HIS A 367 -26.54 -8.85 15.80
C HIS A 367 -25.28 -9.61 15.37
N ASN A 368 -24.12 -9.04 15.65
CA ASN A 368 -22.83 -9.73 15.67
C ASN A 368 -22.52 -10.16 17.10
N SER A 369 -21.92 -11.31 17.27
CA SER A 369 -21.34 -11.72 18.55
C SER A 369 -20.02 -11.02 18.79
N MET A 370 -19.69 -10.74 20.06
CA MET A 370 -18.43 -10.11 20.46
C MET A 370 -17.44 -11.16 20.99
N LEU A 371 -16.19 -11.01 20.60
CA LEU A 371 -15.09 -11.84 21.04
C LEU A 371 -13.96 -10.95 21.59
N ASN A 372 -13.46 -11.26 22.78
CA ASN A 372 -12.32 -10.58 23.35
C ASN A 372 -11.16 -11.57 23.50
N VAL A 373 -10.13 -11.42 22.65
CA VAL A 373 -8.89 -12.18 22.71
C VAL A 373 -7.93 -11.48 23.64
N LYS A 374 -7.52 -12.14 24.73
CA LYS A 374 -6.56 -11.62 25.71
C LYS A 374 -5.16 -12.05 25.33
N LYS A 375 -4.17 -11.25 25.73
CA LYS A 375 -2.78 -11.66 25.68
C LYS A 375 -2.58 -12.79 26.70
N ALA A 376 -1.94 -13.88 26.25
CA ALA A 376 -1.62 -15.04 27.11
C ALA A 376 -0.60 -14.67 28.19
#